data_4d7accfa14e9261fc8abb234987fa5a2
#
_entry.id   4d7accfa14e9261fc8abb234987fa5a2
#
_cell.length_a   1.000
_cell.length_b   1.000
_cell.length_c   1.000
_cell.angle_alpha   90.00
_cell.angle_beta   90.00
_cell.angle_gamma   90.00
#
_symmetry.space_group_name_H-M   'P 1'
#
loop_
_entity.id
_entity.type
_entity.pdbx_description
1 polymer ?
#
loop_
_entity_poly.entity_id
_entity_poly.type
_entity_poly.pdbx_seq_one_letter_code
_entity_poly.pdbx_strand_id
1 'polypeptide(L)'
;MNIHLIDGTYELFRYYFAAPSHVTASGQEVGAVRGVLGSMIQLLEQGATHIGIATDHVIPSFRNELWDDYKDGSEIEEGIASQFHLLEDVLRAAGFVVWPMVEFEADDALGAAANLYADDPRVEEVMICTPDKDLAQCVSDARGIVQFDRRKEVRYNEAGVREKFGVGPASIPDYLALVGDTADGFPGLPGWGAKSSSTVLDRYEKIDDIPLAPGQWDITVRGGAKLANTLSENLDLALLFRRIATIALDAPVDASVDALEWTGPTVDFVDVVAGVDGERQLRRIEKLM
;
A
#
# COMPACT_ATOMS: atom_id res chain seq x y z
N MET A 1 -3.16 18.13 -12.80
CA MET A 1 -2.80 18.08 -11.36
C MET A 1 -2.22 16.72 -11.01
N ASN A 2 -1.38 16.66 -9.96
CA ASN A 2 -0.81 15.39 -9.49
C ASN A 2 -1.47 15.00 -8.16
N ILE A 3 -1.85 13.72 -8.04
CA ILE A 3 -2.47 13.16 -6.85
C ILE A 3 -1.41 12.37 -6.07
N HIS A 4 -1.34 12.58 -4.75
CA HIS A 4 -0.50 11.80 -3.86
C HIS A 4 -1.40 10.91 -2.97
N LEU A 5 -1.31 9.61 -3.15
CA LEU A 5 -2.01 8.61 -2.34
C LEU A 5 -1.01 8.00 -1.37
N ILE A 6 -1.20 8.24 -0.09
CA ILE A 6 -0.23 7.91 0.94
C ILE A 6 -0.69 6.68 1.72
N ASP A 7 0.18 5.71 1.84
CA ASP A 7 0.04 4.60 2.77
C ASP A 7 0.37 5.09 4.19
N GLY A 8 -0.68 5.43 4.94
CA GLY A 8 -0.56 5.99 6.28
C GLY A 8 -0.07 4.95 7.30
N THR A 9 -0.49 3.70 7.15
CA THR A 9 -0.05 2.58 8.01
C THR A 9 1.45 2.34 7.81
N TYR A 10 1.91 2.19 6.57
CA TYR A 10 3.35 2.06 6.30
C TYR A 10 4.14 3.26 6.85
N GLU A 11 3.68 4.49 6.64
CA GLU A 11 4.35 5.68 7.16
C GLU A 11 4.41 5.65 8.70
N LEU A 12 3.35 5.21 9.40
CA LEU A 12 3.32 5.07 10.85
C LEU A 12 4.38 4.06 11.32
N PHE A 13 4.40 2.86 10.75
CA PHE A 13 5.41 1.84 11.06
C PHE A 13 6.81 2.35 10.78
N ARG A 14 7.01 2.98 9.64
CA ARG A 14 8.32 3.53 9.24
C ARG A 14 8.85 4.54 10.26
N TYR A 15 8.00 5.46 10.71
CA TYR A 15 8.42 6.45 11.70
C TYR A 15 8.59 5.85 13.09
N TYR A 16 7.76 4.90 13.47
CA TYR A 16 7.89 4.23 14.77
C TYR A 16 9.26 3.55 14.95
N PHE A 17 9.73 2.85 13.92
CA PHE A 17 11.03 2.16 13.99
C PHE A 17 12.25 3.04 13.63
N ALA A 18 12.06 4.17 12.97
CA ALA A 18 13.17 5.01 12.52
C ALA A 18 13.34 6.31 13.31
N ALA A 19 12.28 6.85 13.91
CA ALA A 19 12.34 8.09 14.67
C ALA A 19 12.56 7.82 16.17
N PRO A 20 13.14 8.79 16.92
CA PRO A 20 13.16 8.70 18.37
C PRO A 20 11.74 8.65 18.96
N SER A 21 11.53 7.80 19.97
CA SER A 21 10.31 7.81 20.78
C SER A 21 10.07 9.18 21.40
N HIS A 22 8.81 9.60 21.45
CA HIS A 22 8.39 10.80 22.15
C HIS A 22 7.13 10.51 22.94
N VAL A 23 7.26 10.56 24.26
CA VAL A 23 6.15 10.34 25.20
C VAL A 23 5.72 11.68 25.77
N THR A 24 4.44 12.01 25.65
CA THR A 24 3.85 13.23 26.21
C THR A 24 3.84 13.22 27.75
N ALA A 25 3.56 14.36 28.36
CA ALA A 25 3.39 14.44 29.82
C ALA A 25 2.23 13.55 30.35
N SER A 26 1.26 13.19 29.51
CA SER A 26 0.18 12.27 29.85
C SER A 26 0.57 10.78 29.73
N GLY A 27 1.78 10.48 29.25
CA GLY A 27 2.26 9.12 29.05
C GLY A 27 1.94 8.51 27.68
N GLN A 28 1.38 9.29 26.74
CA GLN A 28 1.05 8.84 25.38
C GLN A 28 2.30 8.86 24.48
N GLU A 29 2.63 7.72 23.86
CA GLU A 29 3.64 7.68 22.79
C GLU A 29 3.08 8.34 21.52
N VAL A 30 3.80 9.30 20.95
CA VAL A 30 3.36 10.11 19.81
C VAL A 30 4.46 10.34 18.76
N GLY A 31 5.63 9.73 18.93
CA GLY A 31 6.80 9.96 18.07
C GLY A 31 6.52 9.69 16.60
N ALA A 32 5.85 8.57 16.29
CA ALA A 32 5.52 8.20 14.93
C ALA A 32 4.47 9.15 14.32
N VAL A 33 3.40 9.46 15.04
CA VAL A 33 2.36 10.42 14.58
C VAL A 33 2.97 11.77 14.23
N ARG A 34 3.85 12.30 15.08
CA ARG A 34 4.57 13.56 14.80
C ARG A 34 5.43 13.48 13.56
N GLY A 35 6.07 12.33 13.37
CA GLY A 35 6.91 12.05 12.18
C GLY A 35 6.08 12.04 10.90
N VAL A 36 4.96 11.31 10.89
CA VAL A 36 4.06 11.24 9.74
C VAL A 36 3.48 12.61 9.42
N LEU A 37 2.92 13.32 10.42
CA LEU A 37 2.41 14.67 10.21
C LEU A 37 3.49 15.60 9.63
N GLY A 38 4.73 15.53 10.17
CA GLY A 38 5.85 16.29 9.65
C GLY A 38 6.19 15.99 8.20
N SER A 39 6.02 14.73 7.78
CA SER A 39 6.22 14.26 6.41
C SER A 39 5.11 14.74 5.46
N MET A 40 3.85 14.77 5.92
CA MET A 40 2.74 15.29 5.13
C MET A 40 2.87 16.80 4.90
N ILE A 41 3.24 17.54 5.95
CA ILE A 41 3.53 18.98 5.82
C ILE A 41 4.67 19.22 4.83
N GLN A 42 5.70 18.37 4.83
CA GLN A 42 6.80 18.47 3.86
C GLN A 42 6.31 18.30 2.41
N LEU A 43 5.35 17.42 2.16
CA LEU A 43 4.74 17.30 0.82
C LEU A 43 4.06 18.60 0.39
N LEU A 44 3.30 19.23 1.28
CA LEU A 44 2.69 20.53 1.02
C LEU A 44 3.74 21.62 0.75
N GLU A 45 4.81 21.66 1.54
CA GLU A 45 5.94 22.58 1.34
C GLU A 45 6.64 22.36 -0.01
N GLN A 46 6.58 21.14 -0.56
CA GLN A 46 7.10 20.78 -1.88
C GLN A 46 6.10 21.05 -3.02
N GLY A 47 4.92 21.56 -2.71
CA GLY A 47 3.91 21.97 -3.69
C GLY A 47 2.87 20.90 -4.01
N ALA A 48 2.78 19.81 -3.25
CA ALA A 48 1.65 18.89 -3.36
C ALA A 48 0.38 19.59 -2.89
N THR A 49 -0.71 19.43 -3.65
CA THR A 49 -2.00 20.06 -3.36
C THR A 49 -3.11 19.06 -3.09
N HIS A 50 -3.06 17.89 -3.72
CA HIS A 50 -4.07 16.84 -3.63
C HIS A 50 -3.47 15.61 -2.96
N ILE A 51 -3.92 15.33 -1.73
CA ILE A 51 -3.35 14.27 -0.90
C ILE A 51 -4.48 13.46 -0.27
N GLY A 52 -4.54 12.16 -0.56
CA GLY A 52 -5.37 11.18 0.14
C GLY A 52 -4.49 10.23 0.95
N ILE A 53 -4.93 9.87 2.16
CA ILE A 53 -4.16 9.02 3.07
C ILE A 53 -5.04 7.83 3.46
N ALA A 54 -4.60 6.62 3.18
CA ALA A 54 -5.26 5.41 3.62
C ALA A 54 -4.59 4.85 4.88
N THR A 55 -5.39 4.34 5.81
CA THR A 55 -4.92 3.69 7.03
C THR A 55 -5.68 2.40 7.30
N ASP A 56 -5.02 1.41 7.88
CA ASP A 56 -5.71 0.28 8.49
C ASP A 56 -6.23 0.74 9.86
N HIS A 57 -7.52 1.05 9.95
CA HIS A 57 -8.16 1.40 11.22
C HIS A 57 -8.11 0.25 12.21
N VAL A 58 -8.27 -0.95 11.68
CA VAL A 58 -8.02 -2.24 12.30
C VAL A 58 -7.17 -3.09 11.34
N ILE A 59 -6.35 -4.00 11.86
CA ILE A 59 -5.48 -4.82 11.01
C ILE A 59 -6.23 -5.96 10.30
N PRO A 60 -7.15 -6.69 10.98
CA PRO A 60 -7.94 -7.71 10.29
C PRO A 60 -8.80 -7.11 9.18
N SER A 61 -8.88 -7.81 8.05
CA SER A 61 -9.69 -7.44 6.88
C SER A 61 -10.52 -8.63 6.40
N PHE A 62 -11.26 -8.47 5.30
CA PHE A 62 -11.98 -9.60 4.68
C PHE A 62 -11.05 -10.77 4.29
N ARG A 63 -9.74 -10.54 4.16
CA ARG A 63 -8.75 -11.58 3.84
C ARG A 63 -8.57 -12.60 4.95
N ASN A 64 -8.82 -12.22 6.22
CA ASN A 64 -8.80 -13.16 7.35
C ASN A 64 -9.94 -14.19 7.29
N GLU A 65 -11.04 -13.90 6.57
CA GLU A 65 -12.08 -14.88 6.28
C GLU A 65 -11.68 -15.89 5.19
N LEU A 66 -10.69 -15.53 4.37
CA LEU A 66 -10.21 -16.36 3.25
C LEU A 66 -9.04 -17.26 3.66
N TRP A 67 -8.21 -16.83 4.60
CA TRP A 67 -7.00 -17.52 5.00
C TRP A 67 -6.71 -17.29 6.49
N ASP A 68 -6.73 -18.36 7.28
CA ASP A 68 -6.63 -18.31 8.75
C ASP A 68 -5.28 -17.73 9.25
N ASP A 69 -4.19 -17.95 8.50
CA ASP A 69 -2.86 -17.47 8.85
C ASP A 69 -2.55 -16.06 8.27
N TYR A 70 -3.55 -15.36 7.70
CA TYR A 70 -3.38 -14.00 7.23
C TYR A 70 -3.10 -13.05 8.41
N LYS A 71 -2.27 -12.03 8.20
CA LYS A 71 -1.88 -11.06 9.24
C LYS A 71 -3.10 -10.56 10.01
N ASP A 72 -3.04 -10.59 11.34
CA ASP A 72 -4.14 -10.18 12.23
C ASP A 72 -3.76 -9.05 13.20
N GLY A 73 -2.49 -8.62 13.16
CA GLY A 73 -1.97 -7.58 14.03
C GLY A 73 -1.63 -8.03 15.46
N SER A 74 -1.73 -9.32 15.77
CA SER A 74 -1.44 -9.84 17.12
C SER A 74 0.02 -9.63 17.58
N GLU A 75 0.94 -9.43 16.63
CA GLU A 75 2.36 -9.17 16.90
C GLU A 75 2.68 -7.67 17.02
N ILE A 76 1.70 -6.77 16.87
CA ILE A 76 1.93 -5.32 16.92
C ILE A 76 2.17 -4.87 18.36
N GLU A 77 3.28 -4.19 18.60
CA GLU A 77 3.62 -3.62 19.89
C GLU A 77 2.60 -2.55 20.33
N GLU A 78 2.25 -2.52 21.63
CA GLU A 78 1.29 -1.55 22.19
C GLU A 78 1.66 -0.09 21.88
N GLY A 79 2.96 0.23 21.88
CA GLY A 79 3.47 1.57 21.62
C GLY A 79 3.12 2.09 20.22
N ILE A 80 3.06 1.23 19.20
CA ILE A 80 2.61 1.62 17.86
C ILE A 80 1.09 1.48 17.72
N ALA A 81 0.50 0.41 18.28
CA ALA A 81 -0.94 0.18 18.22
C ALA A 81 -1.72 1.37 18.79
N SER A 82 -1.24 1.97 19.87
CA SER A 82 -1.86 3.16 20.49
C SER A 82 -1.81 4.42 19.61
N GLN A 83 -1.03 4.42 18.52
CA GLN A 83 -0.87 5.56 17.62
C GLN A 83 -1.72 5.47 16.35
N PHE A 84 -2.38 4.35 16.06
CA PHE A 84 -3.18 4.17 14.82
C PHE A 84 -4.31 5.21 14.73
N HIS A 85 -5.26 5.18 15.67
CA HIS A 85 -6.39 6.12 15.67
C HIS A 85 -5.95 7.56 15.90
N LEU A 86 -4.92 7.76 16.74
CA LEU A 86 -4.35 9.08 16.98
C LEU A 86 -3.79 9.69 15.68
N LEU A 87 -3.15 8.88 14.83
CA LEU A 87 -2.67 9.33 13.52
C LEU A 87 -3.82 9.84 12.65
N GLU A 88 -4.91 9.08 12.57
CA GLU A 88 -6.08 9.46 11.79
C GLU A 88 -6.66 10.80 12.26
N ASP A 89 -6.82 10.97 13.57
CA ASP A 89 -7.36 12.20 14.16
C ASP A 89 -6.45 13.40 13.88
N VAL A 90 -5.15 13.24 14.07
CA VAL A 90 -4.16 14.31 13.81
C VAL A 90 -4.12 14.70 12.33
N LEU A 91 -4.17 13.73 11.43
CA LEU A 91 -4.15 13.99 9.98
C LEU A 91 -5.44 14.68 9.51
N ARG A 92 -6.61 14.23 10.00
CA ARG A 92 -7.90 14.90 9.72
C ARG A 92 -7.91 16.33 10.24
N ALA A 93 -7.47 16.54 11.48
CA ALA A 93 -7.37 17.87 12.06
C ALA A 93 -6.42 18.78 11.25
N ALA A 94 -5.34 18.22 10.70
CA ALA A 94 -4.42 18.92 9.81
C ALA A 94 -5.01 19.22 8.41
N GLY A 95 -6.24 18.79 8.12
CA GLY A 95 -6.97 19.06 6.89
C GLY A 95 -6.73 18.05 5.76
N PHE A 96 -6.13 16.91 6.05
CA PHE A 96 -5.97 15.85 5.06
C PHE A 96 -7.21 14.96 4.98
N VAL A 97 -7.50 14.44 3.78
CA VAL A 97 -8.47 13.35 3.60
C VAL A 97 -7.84 12.05 4.09
N VAL A 98 -8.54 11.37 5.00
CA VAL A 98 -8.09 10.10 5.60
C VAL A 98 -9.17 9.04 5.44
N TRP A 99 -8.80 7.91 4.84
CA TRP A 99 -9.66 6.73 4.67
C TRP A 99 -9.23 5.63 5.67
N PRO A 100 -9.93 5.53 6.84
CA PRO A 100 -9.66 4.47 7.80
C PRO A 100 -10.39 3.19 7.37
N MET A 101 -9.65 2.17 7.00
CA MET A 101 -10.20 0.92 6.53
C MET A 101 -10.51 -0.04 7.68
N VAL A 102 -11.68 -0.68 7.62
CA VAL A 102 -12.15 -1.66 8.61
C VAL A 102 -12.40 -3.04 7.97
N GLU A 103 -13.14 -3.08 6.87
CA GLU A 103 -13.40 -4.31 6.10
C GLU A 103 -12.30 -4.56 5.06
N PHE A 104 -11.80 -3.49 4.46
CA PHE A 104 -10.71 -3.45 3.50
C PHE A 104 -9.39 -3.10 4.20
N GLU A 105 -8.29 -3.13 3.45
CA GLU A 105 -6.99 -2.65 3.89
C GLU A 105 -6.65 -1.28 3.28
N ALA A 106 -5.66 -0.60 3.86
CA ALA A 106 -5.15 0.67 3.30
C ALA A 106 -4.77 0.53 1.82
N ASP A 107 -4.17 -0.60 1.45
CA ASP A 107 -3.77 -0.91 0.08
C ASP A 107 -4.96 -0.96 -0.89
N ASP A 108 -6.10 -1.51 -0.46
CA ASP A 108 -7.32 -1.54 -1.26
C ASP A 108 -7.84 -0.13 -1.52
N ALA A 109 -7.84 0.72 -0.49
CA ALA A 109 -8.23 2.13 -0.64
C ALA A 109 -7.29 2.89 -1.58
N LEU A 110 -5.97 2.67 -1.49
CA LEU A 110 -4.99 3.28 -2.39
C LEU A 110 -5.21 2.84 -3.84
N GLY A 111 -5.43 1.54 -4.07
CA GLY A 111 -5.71 1.00 -5.40
C GLY A 111 -7.04 1.49 -5.97
N ALA A 112 -8.11 1.49 -5.16
CA ALA A 112 -9.43 2.00 -5.54
C ALA A 112 -9.37 3.50 -5.90
N ALA A 113 -8.70 4.30 -5.07
CA ALA A 113 -8.50 5.73 -5.31
C ALA A 113 -7.68 5.97 -6.58
N ALA A 114 -6.57 5.25 -6.77
CA ALA A 114 -5.76 5.37 -7.97
C ALA A 114 -6.56 5.03 -9.23
N ASN A 115 -7.32 3.94 -9.18
CA ASN A 115 -8.18 3.53 -10.28
C ASN A 115 -9.27 4.56 -10.59
N LEU A 116 -9.88 5.15 -9.57
CA LEU A 116 -10.94 6.14 -9.73
C LEU A 116 -10.41 7.47 -10.28
N TYR A 117 -9.34 8.00 -9.67
CA TYR A 117 -8.87 9.35 -9.97
C TYR A 117 -8.08 9.45 -11.28
N ALA A 118 -7.50 8.36 -11.76
CA ALA A 118 -6.85 8.32 -13.07
C ALA A 118 -7.83 8.52 -14.24
N ASP A 119 -9.14 8.42 -14.02
CA ASP A 119 -10.16 8.67 -15.03
C ASP A 119 -10.58 10.16 -15.10
N ASP A 120 -10.17 10.99 -14.14
CA ASP A 120 -10.45 12.45 -14.20
C ASP A 120 -9.48 13.13 -15.18
N PRO A 121 -9.98 13.80 -16.24
CA PRO A 121 -9.12 14.40 -17.27
C PRO A 121 -8.22 15.54 -16.77
N ARG A 122 -8.43 16.04 -15.57
CA ARG A 122 -7.58 17.05 -14.92
C ARG A 122 -6.35 16.46 -14.26
N VAL A 123 -6.36 15.13 -14.00
CA VAL A 123 -5.26 14.40 -13.37
C VAL A 123 -4.21 14.04 -14.43
N GLU A 124 -2.99 14.45 -14.18
CA GLU A 124 -1.83 14.14 -15.03
C GLU A 124 -1.13 12.88 -14.52
N GLU A 125 -1.08 12.72 -13.22
CA GLU A 125 -0.41 11.57 -12.59
C GLU A 125 -1.01 11.26 -11.23
N VAL A 126 -1.17 9.97 -10.93
CA VAL A 126 -1.50 9.44 -9.60
C VAL A 126 -0.28 8.70 -9.07
N MET A 127 0.24 9.18 -7.94
CA MET A 127 1.39 8.58 -7.27
C MET A 127 0.92 7.79 -6.05
N ILE A 128 1.04 6.47 -6.08
CA ILE A 128 0.82 5.59 -4.93
C ILE A 128 2.11 5.57 -4.12
N CYS A 129 2.10 6.27 -2.99
CA CYS A 129 3.28 6.55 -2.17
C CYS A 129 3.52 5.46 -1.13
N THR A 130 3.94 4.29 -1.57
CA THR A 130 4.32 3.14 -0.75
C THR A 130 5.37 2.29 -1.47
N PRO A 131 6.29 1.61 -0.76
CA PRO A 131 7.19 0.61 -1.35
C PRO A 131 6.54 -0.77 -1.46
N ASP A 132 5.30 -0.96 -0.98
CA ASP A 132 4.65 -2.25 -0.92
C ASP A 132 4.52 -2.86 -2.31
N LYS A 133 4.84 -4.15 -2.40
CA LYS A 133 4.91 -4.87 -3.67
C LYS A 133 3.54 -5.12 -4.29
N ASP A 134 2.50 -5.22 -3.45
CA ASP A 134 1.15 -5.54 -3.87
C ASP A 134 0.57 -4.43 -4.73
N LEU A 135 0.88 -3.17 -4.38
CA LEU A 135 0.44 -2.00 -5.13
C LEU A 135 1.15 -1.80 -6.48
N ALA A 136 2.18 -2.59 -6.78
CA ALA A 136 2.77 -2.61 -8.11
C ALA A 136 1.77 -3.10 -9.19
N GLN A 137 0.71 -3.84 -8.81
CA GLN A 137 -0.36 -4.27 -9.72
C GLN A 137 -1.20 -3.10 -10.23
N CYS A 138 -1.25 -1.99 -9.49
CA CYS A 138 -2.04 -0.80 -9.85
C CYS A 138 -1.33 0.12 -10.84
N VAL A 139 -0.03 -0.07 -11.08
CA VAL A 139 0.76 0.77 -11.99
C VAL A 139 0.28 0.66 -13.43
N SER A 140 0.10 1.80 -14.09
CA SER A 140 -0.33 1.86 -15.48
C SER A 140 0.19 3.12 -16.17
N ASP A 141 1.09 2.95 -17.12
CA ASP A 141 1.62 4.07 -17.93
C ASP A 141 0.51 4.73 -18.76
N ALA A 142 -0.44 3.93 -19.27
CA ALA A 142 -1.56 4.42 -20.05
C ALA A 142 -2.53 5.31 -19.25
N ARG A 143 -2.60 5.12 -17.94
CA ARG A 143 -3.49 5.85 -17.03
C ARG A 143 -2.74 6.86 -16.14
N GLY A 144 -1.42 6.99 -16.29
CA GLY A 144 -0.60 7.88 -15.48
C GLY A 144 -0.52 7.46 -14.01
N ILE A 145 -0.64 6.15 -13.69
CA ILE A 145 -0.52 5.64 -12.32
C ILE A 145 0.89 5.10 -12.11
N VAL A 146 1.59 5.64 -11.11
CA VAL A 146 2.93 5.19 -10.74
C VAL A 146 3.00 4.82 -9.26
N GLN A 147 3.85 3.87 -8.90
CA GLN A 147 4.22 3.62 -7.52
C GLN A 147 5.45 4.47 -7.16
N PHE A 148 5.46 5.08 -5.98
CA PHE A 148 6.53 5.96 -5.55
C PHE A 148 7.05 5.58 -4.16
N ASP A 149 8.28 5.04 -4.12
CA ASP A 149 9.01 4.86 -2.86
C ASP A 149 9.63 6.21 -2.45
N ARG A 150 8.92 6.95 -1.60
CA ARG A 150 9.31 8.28 -1.12
C ARG A 150 10.63 8.28 -0.36
N ARG A 151 10.97 7.18 0.33
CA ARG A 151 12.21 7.06 1.10
C ARG A 151 13.44 6.97 0.19
N LYS A 152 13.31 6.22 -0.92
CA LYS A 152 14.39 6.04 -1.90
C LYS A 152 14.33 7.07 -3.03
N GLU A 153 13.24 7.86 -3.09
CA GLU A 153 12.94 8.76 -4.21
C GLU A 153 12.90 8.03 -5.56
N VAL A 154 12.38 6.79 -5.56
CA VAL A 154 12.29 5.95 -6.76
C VAL A 154 10.84 5.83 -7.20
N ARG A 155 10.61 6.13 -8.48
CA ARG A 155 9.32 5.96 -9.17
C ARG A 155 9.37 4.69 -10.00
N TYR A 156 8.33 3.87 -9.86
CA TYR A 156 8.14 2.67 -10.66
C TYR A 156 6.93 2.88 -11.59
N ASN A 157 7.21 2.97 -12.87
CA ASN A 157 6.25 2.81 -13.95
C ASN A 157 6.20 1.33 -14.36
N GLU A 158 5.45 0.97 -15.42
CA GLU A 158 5.35 -0.44 -15.87
C GLU A 158 6.72 -1.07 -16.16
N ALA A 159 7.64 -0.32 -16.77
CA ALA A 159 9.00 -0.79 -17.02
C ALA A 159 9.78 -1.02 -15.70
N GLY A 160 9.64 -0.13 -14.72
CA GLY A 160 10.24 -0.27 -13.41
C GLY A 160 9.68 -1.45 -12.61
N VAL A 161 8.37 -1.72 -12.72
CA VAL A 161 7.75 -2.93 -12.14
C VAL A 161 8.35 -4.18 -12.77
N ARG A 162 8.45 -4.22 -14.11
CA ARG A 162 9.05 -5.34 -14.83
C ARG A 162 10.53 -5.55 -14.48
N GLU A 163 11.29 -4.48 -14.32
CA GLU A 163 12.69 -4.57 -13.87
C GLU A 163 12.81 -5.14 -12.44
N LYS A 164 11.91 -4.70 -11.53
CA LYS A 164 11.94 -5.11 -10.12
C LYS A 164 11.48 -6.55 -9.90
N PHE A 165 10.42 -6.99 -10.57
CA PHE A 165 9.76 -8.28 -10.33
C PHE A 165 9.95 -9.31 -11.46
N GLY A 166 10.39 -8.87 -12.64
CA GLY A 166 10.51 -9.71 -13.84
C GLY A 166 9.16 -9.99 -14.51
N VAL A 167 8.08 -9.32 -14.08
CA VAL A 167 6.72 -9.42 -14.65
C VAL A 167 6.09 -8.03 -14.73
N GLY A 168 5.08 -7.87 -15.59
CA GLY A 168 4.30 -6.63 -15.65
C GLY A 168 3.30 -6.49 -14.51
N PRO A 169 2.71 -5.29 -14.32
CA PRO A 169 1.73 -5.02 -13.26
C PRO A 169 0.59 -6.03 -13.20
N ALA A 170 0.00 -6.38 -14.34
CA ALA A 170 -1.13 -7.30 -14.43
C ALA A 170 -0.84 -8.73 -13.91
N SER A 171 0.45 -9.11 -13.83
CA SER A 171 0.88 -10.43 -13.34
C SER A 171 1.33 -10.42 -11.87
N ILE A 172 1.33 -9.27 -11.20
CA ILE A 172 1.78 -9.16 -9.80
C ILE A 172 0.94 -10.04 -8.86
N PRO A 173 -0.42 -10.07 -8.92
CA PRO A 173 -1.19 -10.96 -8.06
C PRO A 173 -0.85 -12.44 -8.27
N ASP A 174 -0.69 -12.86 -9.53
CA ASP A 174 -0.29 -14.23 -9.88
C ASP A 174 1.16 -14.55 -9.41
N TYR A 175 2.06 -13.56 -9.51
CA TYR A 175 3.43 -13.69 -9.02
C TYR A 175 3.46 -13.91 -7.50
N LEU A 176 2.71 -13.10 -6.73
CA LEU A 176 2.61 -13.22 -5.28
C LEU A 176 1.94 -14.51 -4.85
N ALA A 177 0.91 -14.95 -5.57
CA ALA A 177 0.27 -16.25 -5.34
C ALA A 177 1.24 -17.42 -5.42
N LEU A 178 2.18 -17.38 -6.36
CA LEU A 178 3.17 -18.45 -6.54
C LEU A 178 4.33 -18.35 -5.54
N VAL A 179 4.83 -17.12 -5.30
CA VAL A 179 6.01 -16.88 -4.44
C VAL A 179 5.65 -16.87 -2.96
N GLY A 180 4.45 -16.40 -2.64
CA GLY A 180 3.99 -16.09 -1.28
C GLY A 180 4.33 -14.69 -0.80
N ASP A 181 3.69 -14.32 0.28
CA ASP A 181 3.98 -13.14 1.08
C ASP A 181 4.04 -13.49 2.56
N THR A 182 5.25 -13.51 3.10
CA THR A 182 5.44 -13.84 4.51
C THR A 182 4.99 -12.71 5.45
N ALA A 183 4.97 -11.46 4.97
CA ALA A 183 4.48 -10.32 5.76
C ALA A 183 2.96 -10.39 5.93
N ASP A 184 2.26 -10.88 4.92
CA ASP A 184 0.81 -11.08 4.94
C ASP A 184 0.38 -12.47 5.41
N GLY A 185 1.33 -13.39 5.63
CA GLY A 185 1.06 -14.71 6.23
C GLY A 185 0.68 -15.81 5.24
N PHE A 186 0.84 -15.64 3.91
CA PHE A 186 0.60 -16.73 2.96
C PHE A 186 1.88 -17.21 2.27
N PRO A 187 2.11 -18.56 2.23
CA PRO A 187 3.43 -19.10 1.90
C PRO A 187 3.72 -19.23 0.39
N GLY A 188 2.74 -19.00 -0.48
CA GLY A 188 2.86 -19.37 -1.90
C GLY A 188 2.87 -20.88 -2.15
N LEU A 189 3.33 -21.30 -3.32
CA LEU A 189 3.37 -22.72 -3.69
C LEU A 189 4.74 -23.35 -3.44
N PRO A 190 4.78 -24.61 -2.94
CA PRO A 190 6.04 -25.31 -2.68
C PRO A 190 6.94 -25.39 -3.92
N GLY A 191 8.18 -24.91 -3.78
CA GLY A 191 9.20 -24.96 -4.83
C GLY A 191 9.14 -23.81 -5.84
N TRP A 192 8.07 -23.04 -5.85
CA TRP A 192 8.01 -21.80 -6.60
C TRP A 192 8.77 -20.69 -5.85
N GLY A 193 9.53 -19.93 -6.59
CA GLY A 193 10.28 -18.80 -6.04
C GLY A 193 10.38 -17.68 -7.08
N ALA A 194 10.88 -16.53 -6.68
CA ALA A 194 10.89 -15.32 -7.49
C ALA A 194 11.33 -15.54 -8.95
N LYS A 195 12.45 -16.24 -9.15
CA LYS A 195 12.99 -16.47 -10.51
C LYS A 195 12.14 -17.41 -11.36
N SER A 196 11.62 -18.50 -10.78
CA SER A 196 10.77 -19.43 -11.53
C SER A 196 9.43 -18.80 -11.87
N SER A 197 8.81 -18.12 -10.89
CA SER A 197 7.53 -17.44 -11.06
C SER A 197 7.62 -16.33 -12.11
N SER A 198 8.65 -15.47 -12.03
CA SER A 198 8.82 -14.42 -13.03
C SER A 198 9.08 -14.98 -14.42
N THR A 199 9.90 -16.02 -14.57
CA THR A 199 10.18 -16.62 -15.89
C THR A 199 8.93 -17.25 -16.49
N VAL A 200 8.09 -17.92 -15.69
CA VAL A 200 6.86 -18.55 -16.16
C VAL A 200 5.80 -17.50 -16.50
N LEU A 201 5.59 -16.52 -15.61
CA LEU A 201 4.61 -15.47 -15.82
C LEU A 201 5.02 -14.43 -16.86
N ASP A 202 6.30 -14.22 -17.14
CA ASP A 202 6.74 -13.42 -18.30
C ASP A 202 6.29 -14.04 -19.63
N ARG A 203 6.10 -15.37 -19.66
CA ARG A 203 5.62 -16.10 -20.85
C ARG A 203 4.11 -16.26 -20.89
N TYR A 204 3.49 -16.62 -19.75
CA TYR A 204 2.07 -17.00 -19.71
C TYR A 204 1.17 -15.94 -19.09
N GLU A 205 1.74 -14.92 -18.47
CA GLU A 205 1.10 -13.75 -17.85
C GLU A 205 0.21 -14.09 -16.63
N LYS A 206 -0.62 -15.13 -16.72
CA LYS A 206 -1.59 -15.52 -15.68
C LYS A 206 -1.44 -16.98 -15.30
N ILE A 207 -1.75 -17.32 -14.04
CA ILE A 207 -1.79 -18.71 -13.57
C ILE A 207 -2.72 -19.57 -14.44
N ASP A 208 -3.86 -19.02 -14.86
CA ASP A 208 -4.86 -19.71 -15.69
C ASP A 208 -4.31 -20.15 -17.06
N ASP A 209 -3.31 -19.46 -17.58
CA ASP A 209 -2.72 -19.72 -18.90
C ASP A 209 -1.51 -20.65 -18.84
N ILE A 210 -1.04 -20.99 -17.64
CA ILE A 210 0.10 -21.89 -17.47
C ILE A 210 -0.33 -23.34 -17.74
N PRO A 211 0.28 -24.05 -18.72
CA PRO A 211 -0.03 -25.45 -18.95
C PRO A 211 0.30 -26.31 -17.72
N LEU A 212 -0.66 -27.08 -17.23
CA LEU A 212 -0.53 -27.86 -15.99
C LEU A 212 0.24 -29.19 -16.18
N ALA A 213 0.31 -29.69 -17.41
CA ALA A 213 1.01 -30.95 -17.66
C ALA A 213 2.52 -30.71 -17.82
N PRO A 214 3.37 -31.54 -17.16
CA PRO A 214 4.81 -31.51 -17.36
C PRO A 214 5.20 -31.66 -18.83
N GLY A 215 6.14 -30.81 -19.30
CA GLY A 215 6.64 -30.86 -20.66
C GLY A 215 5.81 -30.10 -21.70
N GLN A 216 4.72 -29.49 -21.33
CA GLN A 216 3.94 -28.61 -22.21
C GLN A 216 4.43 -27.16 -22.25
N TRP A 217 5.33 -26.77 -21.35
CA TRP A 217 5.90 -25.44 -21.36
C TRP A 217 6.82 -25.27 -22.57
N ASP A 218 6.63 -24.18 -23.30
CA ASP A 218 7.47 -23.78 -24.43
C ASP A 218 8.69 -22.94 -24.00
N ILE A 219 8.95 -22.91 -22.69
CA ILE A 219 10.10 -22.27 -22.05
C ILE A 219 10.92 -23.25 -21.22
N THR A 220 12.19 -22.93 -21.01
CA THR A 220 13.06 -23.75 -20.16
C THR A 220 13.18 -23.14 -18.77
N VAL A 221 12.64 -23.84 -17.77
CA VAL A 221 12.73 -23.47 -16.35
C VAL A 221 13.35 -24.62 -15.57
N ARG A 222 14.30 -24.30 -14.69
CA ARG A 222 14.91 -25.33 -13.83
C ARG A 222 13.85 -25.97 -12.95
N GLY A 223 13.67 -27.28 -13.07
CA GLY A 223 12.66 -28.00 -12.32
C GLY A 223 11.23 -27.84 -12.85
N GLY A 224 11.06 -27.37 -14.11
CA GLY A 224 9.75 -27.06 -14.68
C GLY A 224 8.71 -28.16 -14.56
N ALA A 225 9.09 -29.42 -14.78
CA ALA A 225 8.16 -30.54 -14.60
C ALA A 225 7.64 -30.69 -13.16
N LYS A 226 8.50 -30.47 -12.15
CA LYS A 226 8.07 -30.46 -10.75
C LYS A 226 7.17 -29.26 -10.44
N LEU A 227 7.50 -28.08 -10.96
CA LEU A 227 6.71 -26.87 -10.77
C LEU A 227 5.30 -27.00 -11.40
N ALA A 228 5.22 -27.58 -12.62
CA ALA A 228 3.94 -27.85 -13.27
C ALA A 228 3.07 -28.84 -12.46
N ASN A 229 3.68 -29.92 -11.94
CA ASN A 229 2.98 -30.84 -11.05
C ASN A 229 2.50 -30.14 -9.77
N THR A 230 3.37 -29.37 -9.10
CA THR A 230 3.00 -28.65 -7.89
C THR A 230 1.84 -27.68 -8.15
N LEU A 231 1.87 -26.95 -9.26
CA LEU A 231 0.77 -26.06 -9.64
C LEU A 231 -0.51 -26.84 -9.91
N SER A 232 -0.43 -27.93 -10.67
CA SER A 232 -1.59 -28.79 -10.98
C SER A 232 -2.24 -29.38 -9.72
N GLU A 233 -1.42 -29.82 -8.75
CA GLU A 233 -1.88 -30.39 -7.49
C GLU A 233 -2.46 -29.35 -6.52
N ASN A 234 -2.07 -28.07 -6.66
CA ASN A 234 -2.43 -26.98 -5.74
C ASN A 234 -3.07 -25.79 -6.47
N LEU A 235 -3.75 -26.03 -7.59
CA LEU A 235 -4.32 -24.93 -8.39
C LEU A 235 -5.32 -24.09 -7.60
N ASP A 236 -6.22 -24.74 -6.87
CA ASP A 236 -7.22 -24.04 -6.05
C ASP A 236 -6.55 -23.15 -4.98
N LEU A 237 -5.45 -23.62 -4.39
CA LEU A 237 -4.68 -22.87 -3.42
C LEU A 237 -3.97 -21.67 -4.07
N ALA A 238 -3.40 -21.84 -5.27
CA ALA A 238 -2.80 -20.74 -6.03
C ALA A 238 -3.83 -19.67 -6.37
N LEU A 239 -5.03 -20.07 -6.78
CA LEU A 239 -6.13 -19.15 -7.08
C LEU A 239 -6.64 -18.42 -5.82
N LEU A 240 -6.65 -19.10 -4.68
CA LEU A 240 -6.96 -18.48 -3.39
C LEU A 240 -5.92 -17.41 -3.03
N PHE A 241 -4.62 -17.75 -3.11
CA PHE A 241 -3.56 -16.79 -2.82
C PHE A 241 -3.56 -15.61 -3.81
N ARG A 242 -3.87 -15.85 -5.09
CA ARG A 242 -4.09 -14.76 -6.05
C ARG A 242 -5.24 -13.85 -5.61
N ARG A 243 -6.35 -14.41 -5.15
CA ARG A 243 -7.48 -13.61 -4.64
C ARG A 243 -7.06 -12.76 -3.43
N ILE A 244 -6.27 -13.32 -2.53
CA ILE A 244 -5.73 -12.61 -1.36
C ILE A 244 -4.79 -11.47 -1.79
N ALA A 245 -3.89 -11.72 -2.73
CA ALA A 245 -2.93 -10.73 -3.23
C ALA A 245 -3.55 -9.68 -4.17
N THR A 246 -4.80 -9.86 -4.59
CA THR A 246 -5.46 -8.91 -5.50
C THR A 246 -6.06 -7.76 -4.72
N ILE A 247 -5.70 -6.54 -5.11
CA ILE A 247 -6.26 -5.30 -4.56
C ILE A 247 -7.74 -5.19 -4.89
N ALA A 248 -8.59 -4.96 -3.90
CA ALA A 248 -10.01 -4.74 -4.05
C ALA A 248 -10.27 -3.27 -4.46
N LEU A 249 -10.80 -3.08 -5.67
CA LEU A 249 -11.00 -1.73 -6.22
C LEU A 249 -12.37 -1.11 -5.84
N ASP A 250 -13.13 -1.78 -5.00
CA ASP A 250 -14.43 -1.34 -4.46
C ASP A 250 -14.35 -0.84 -3.01
N ALA A 251 -13.14 -0.69 -2.49
CA ALA A 251 -12.91 -0.06 -1.20
C ALA A 251 -13.49 1.39 -1.20
N PRO A 252 -14.15 1.81 -0.11
CA PRO A 252 -14.84 3.10 -0.06
C PRO A 252 -13.82 4.26 0.03
N VAL A 253 -13.80 5.10 -1.00
CA VAL A 253 -13.00 6.33 -1.08
C VAL A 253 -13.86 7.49 -1.59
N ASP A 254 -13.41 8.72 -1.41
CA ASP A 254 -14.14 9.89 -1.91
C ASP A 254 -14.28 9.86 -3.45
N ALA A 255 -15.47 10.19 -3.93
CA ALA A 255 -15.80 10.06 -5.34
C ALA A 255 -15.15 11.15 -6.24
N SER A 256 -14.62 12.23 -5.66
CA SER A 256 -14.06 13.36 -6.40
C SER A 256 -12.63 13.68 -5.99
N VAL A 257 -11.80 13.96 -6.99
CA VAL A 257 -10.43 14.46 -6.75
C VAL A 257 -10.40 15.80 -6.02
N ASP A 258 -11.46 16.60 -6.16
CA ASP A 258 -11.55 17.93 -5.50
C ASP A 258 -11.61 17.80 -3.96
N ALA A 259 -12.07 16.65 -3.44
CA ALA A 259 -12.05 16.37 -2.01
C ALA A 259 -10.61 16.27 -1.45
N LEU A 260 -9.65 15.89 -2.29
CA LEU A 260 -8.25 15.73 -1.89
C LEU A 260 -7.47 17.04 -1.81
N GLU A 261 -8.06 18.16 -2.31
CA GLU A 261 -7.38 19.45 -2.28
C GLU A 261 -7.20 19.92 -0.83
N TRP A 262 -5.94 20.10 -0.43
CA TRP A 262 -5.66 20.61 0.89
C TRP A 262 -5.97 22.11 0.95
N THR A 263 -6.93 22.49 1.77
CA THR A 263 -7.41 23.87 1.94
C THR A 263 -7.07 24.47 3.30
N GLY A 264 -6.25 23.78 4.07
CA GLY A 264 -5.86 24.21 5.42
C GLY A 264 -6.39 23.28 6.51
N PRO A 265 -5.90 23.45 7.75
CA PRO A 265 -6.31 22.64 8.88
C PRO A 265 -7.74 22.99 9.34
N THR A 266 -8.35 22.07 10.09
CA THR A 266 -9.64 22.31 10.75
C THR A 266 -9.50 23.26 11.95
N VAL A 267 -10.64 23.71 12.46
CA VAL A 267 -10.68 24.59 13.64
C VAL A 267 -10.09 23.95 14.90
N ASP A 268 -10.13 22.62 14.99
CA ASP A 268 -9.66 21.84 16.15
C ASP A 268 -8.16 21.54 16.09
N PHE A 269 -7.49 21.87 14.99
CA PHE A 269 -6.10 21.47 14.77
C PHE A 269 -5.14 21.91 15.87
N VAL A 270 -5.33 23.14 16.40
CA VAL A 270 -4.45 23.67 17.46
C VAL A 270 -4.52 22.79 18.71
N ASP A 271 -5.71 22.39 19.11
CA ASP A 271 -5.93 21.57 20.30
C ASP A 271 -5.46 20.14 20.08
N VAL A 272 -5.76 19.56 18.92
CA VAL A 272 -5.35 18.20 18.57
C VAL A 272 -3.83 18.09 18.48
N VAL A 273 -3.17 19.02 17.82
CA VAL A 273 -1.71 19.01 17.66
C VAL A 273 -0.97 19.31 18.96
N ALA A 274 -1.56 20.08 19.87
CA ALA A 274 -1.03 20.27 21.22
C ALA A 274 -1.04 18.95 22.03
N GLY A 275 -2.06 18.12 21.84
CA GLY A 275 -2.14 16.78 22.46
C GLY A 275 -1.01 15.82 22.10
N VAL A 276 -0.31 16.09 21.01
CA VAL A 276 0.86 15.31 20.54
C VAL A 276 2.18 16.10 20.64
N ASP A 277 2.23 17.19 21.41
CA ASP A 277 3.39 18.10 21.54
C ASP A 277 3.91 18.59 20.17
N GLY A 278 2.98 18.89 19.24
CA GLY A 278 3.27 19.17 17.83
C GLY A 278 3.46 20.64 17.46
N GLU A 279 3.96 21.51 18.36
CA GLU A 279 4.11 22.96 18.13
C GLU A 279 5.01 23.28 16.92
N ARG A 280 5.95 22.39 16.60
CA ARG A 280 6.79 22.55 15.41
C ARG A 280 5.95 22.37 14.13
N GLN A 281 5.07 21.37 14.11
CA GLN A 281 4.18 21.08 13.00
C GLN A 281 3.15 22.20 12.83
N LEU A 282 2.59 22.70 13.93
CA LEU A 282 1.68 23.85 13.92
C LEU A 282 2.33 25.06 13.23
N ARG A 283 3.52 25.47 13.65
CA ARG A 283 4.25 26.60 13.04
C ARG A 283 4.58 26.40 11.56
N ARG A 284 4.69 25.16 11.10
CA ARG A 284 4.92 24.88 9.67
C ARG A 284 3.64 25.03 8.86
N ILE A 285 2.51 24.52 9.36
CA ILE A 285 1.20 24.67 8.71
C ILE A 285 0.78 26.14 8.64
N GLU A 286 0.97 26.92 9.72
CA GLU A 286 0.68 28.36 9.74
C GLU A 286 1.41 29.15 8.65
N LYS A 287 2.52 28.66 8.14
CA LYS A 287 3.27 29.33 7.05
C LYS A 287 2.76 28.95 5.65
N LEU A 288 1.93 27.93 5.56
CA LEU A 288 1.34 27.47 4.29
C LEU A 288 -0.02 28.13 4.03
N MET A 289 -0.62 28.70 5.05
CA MET A 289 -1.88 29.47 4.98
C MET A 289 -1.62 30.92 4.54
#